data_945acfdf11738e7396413754a41a00d8
#
_entry.id   945acfdf11738e7396413754a41a00d8
#
_cell.length_a   1.000
_cell.length_b   1.000
_cell.length_c   1.000
_cell.angle_alpha   90.00
_cell.angle_beta   90.00
_cell.angle_gamma   90.00
#
_symmetry.space_group_name_H-M   'P 1'
#
loop_
_entity.id
_entity.type
_entity.pdbx_description
1 polymer ?
#
loop_
_entity_poly.entity_id
_entity_poly.type
_entity_poly.pdbx_seq_one_letter_code
_entity_poly.pdbx_strand_id
1 'polypeptide(L)'
;MIWRNRIWFLCALFLSSALSASAQDVVDPDIVRPSGVNGPVRKAKAVTEKSSDDETESDAPKAKKSKSSHARSHRARPKSKEEPDTIAAPTEFTPDGIPKISAASVIVVDANNGRILYEKNADQVRPPASTQKLLTALIVAETGFLDRPVTVQSGDTMCDPVKLGIRSGETYQRMDLLRALLVKSPNDVARCLARDNAGSIEVFAQIMNRRALQLGAVHSHFVNPNGLPVPGQYSSARDLAIIARAAYANPTIRSIVCLPQLVFRYSNGRTRELENTNKLLRRLPYCNGMKTGYTDAAGKCLIASGTRPGKDVIVVVLGDSSSRVWRDASALLSWGLLL
;
A
#
# COMPACT_ATOMS: atom_id res chain seq x y z
N MET A 1 67.73 14.78 10.93
CA MET A 1 67.34 14.61 12.35
C MET A 1 65.91 14.07 12.34
N ILE A 2 65.71 12.85 12.22
CA ILE A 2 65.47 11.64 13.03
C ILE A 2 64.70 11.96 14.32
N TRP A 3 63.45 11.58 14.38
CA TRP A 3 62.85 10.95 15.54
C TRP A 3 61.62 10.15 15.14
N ARG A 4 61.80 8.82 15.27
CA ARG A 4 60.79 7.74 15.22
C ARG A 4 60.16 7.62 16.60
N ASN A 5 58.85 7.46 16.72
CA ASN A 5 58.24 6.82 17.90
C ASN A 5 57.21 5.79 17.48
N ARG A 6 57.53 4.55 17.84
CA ARG A 6 56.70 3.36 17.82
C ARG A 6 55.79 3.39 19.06
N ILE A 7 54.50 3.11 18.89
CA ILE A 7 53.65 2.69 20.01
C ILE A 7 52.98 1.37 19.65
N TRP A 8 53.05 0.46 20.56
CA TRP A 8 52.81 -0.96 20.61
C TRP A 8 51.34 -1.34 20.48
N PHE A 9 51.10 -2.46 19.80
CA PHE A 9 49.87 -3.27 19.86
C PHE A 9 49.77 -3.96 21.21
N LEU A 10 48.63 -3.87 21.85
CA LEU A 10 48.22 -4.75 22.94
C LEU A 10 46.96 -5.50 22.49
N CYS A 11 47.20 -6.79 22.12
CA CYS A 11 46.14 -7.79 21.98
C CYS A 11 45.63 -8.17 23.37
N ALA A 12 44.34 -7.95 23.62
CA ALA A 12 43.64 -8.58 24.75
C ALA A 12 42.78 -9.71 24.19
N LEU A 13 43.24 -10.94 24.45
CA LEU A 13 42.45 -12.16 24.30
C LEU A 13 41.40 -12.20 25.41
N PHE A 14 40.10 -12.22 25.03
CA PHE A 14 39.03 -12.64 25.94
C PHE A 14 38.58 -14.05 25.54
N LEU A 15 38.78 -14.99 26.46
CA LEU A 15 38.28 -16.35 26.39
C LEU A 15 36.73 -16.32 26.45
N SER A 16 36.11 -16.98 25.49
CA SER A 16 34.69 -17.34 25.50
C SER A 16 34.46 -18.55 26.41
N SER A 17 33.69 -18.38 27.48
CA SER A 17 33.09 -19.48 28.23
C SER A 17 31.66 -19.69 27.69
N ALA A 18 31.46 -20.81 27.01
CA ALA A 18 30.16 -21.31 26.61
C ALA A 18 29.43 -21.86 27.83
N LEU A 19 28.30 -21.26 28.19
CA LEU A 19 27.29 -21.89 29.05
C LEU A 19 26.18 -22.43 28.16
N SER A 20 26.12 -23.75 28.08
CA SER A 20 24.99 -24.51 27.56
C SER A 20 23.88 -24.51 28.61
N ALA A 21 22.75 -23.84 28.33
CA ALA A 21 21.52 -23.98 29.07
C ALA A 21 20.59 -24.93 28.32
N SER A 22 20.30 -26.07 28.94
CA SER A 22 19.32 -27.05 28.51
C SER A 22 17.92 -26.48 28.66
N ALA A 23 17.13 -26.52 27.59
CA ALA A 23 15.68 -26.25 27.65
C ALA A 23 15.01 -27.41 28.38
N GLN A 24 14.39 -27.13 29.52
CA GLN A 24 13.41 -27.99 30.17
C GLN A 24 12.02 -27.52 29.75
N ASP A 25 11.25 -28.45 29.19
CA ASP A 25 9.83 -28.29 28.86
C ASP A 25 9.04 -28.06 30.17
N VAL A 26 8.42 -26.88 30.27
CA VAL A 26 7.37 -26.63 31.27
C VAL A 26 6.04 -26.91 30.58
N VAL A 27 5.47 -28.06 30.89
CA VAL A 27 4.09 -28.44 30.55
C VAL A 27 3.16 -27.79 31.57
N ASP A 28 2.26 -26.90 31.10
CA ASP A 28 1.20 -26.30 31.89
C ASP A 28 -0.04 -27.22 31.89
N PRO A 29 -0.55 -27.66 33.06
CA PRO A 29 -1.60 -28.71 33.16
C PRO A 29 -3.04 -28.20 33.31
N ASP A 30 -3.44 -27.06 32.76
CA ASP A 30 -4.83 -26.60 32.87
C ASP A 30 -5.45 -26.15 31.53
N ILE A 31 -5.70 -27.12 30.62
CA ILE A 31 -6.68 -26.94 29.53
C ILE A 31 -7.77 -27.97 29.69
N VAL A 32 -8.87 -27.58 30.33
CA VAL A 32 -10.13 -28.31 30.40
C VAL A 32 -10.76 -28.40 29.01
N ARG A 33 -10.89 -29.62 28.47
CA ARG A 33 -11.68 -29.90 27.27
C ARG A 33 -13.16 -30.08 27.65
N PRO A 34 -14.12 -29.42 26.99
CA PRO A 34 -15.52 -29.84 27.10
C PRO A 34 -15.77 -31.06 26.26
N SER A 35 -16.33 -32.08 26.92
CA SER A 35 -16.76 -33.36 26.40
C SER A 35 -17.93 -33.26 25.41
N GLY A 36 -17.95 -34.21 24.47
CA GLY A 36 -18.83 -34.30 23.34
C GLY A 36 -20.33 -34.52 23.67
N VAL A 37 -21.12 -34.10 22.71
CA VAL A 37 -22.52 -34.48 22.57
C VAL A 37 -22.71 -35.18 21.24
N ASN A 38 -22.94 -36.49 21.29
CA ASN A 38 -23.39 -37.31 20.18
C ASN A 38 -24.89 -37.09 19.93
N GLY A 39 -25.27 -36.70 18.72
CA GLY A 39 -26.66 -36.70 18.26
C GLY A 39 -26.72 -37.21 16.79
N PRO A 40 -27.75 -37.98 16.42
CA PRO A 40 -27.68 -38.87 15.28
C PRO A 40 -27.93 -38.19 13.92
N VAL A 41 -27.19 -38.69 12.92
CA VAL A 41 -27.30 -38.37 11.50
C VAL A 41 -28.66 -38.79 10.95
N ARG A 42 -29.47 -37.86 10.47
CA ARG A 42 -30.63 -38.14 9.62
C ARG A 42 -30.26 -38.08 8.14
N LYS A 43 -30.31 -39.22 7.46
CA LYS A 43 -30.27 -39.36 6.00
C LYS A 43 -31.55 -38.76 5.40
N ALA A 44 -31.45 -37.81 4.50
CA ALA A 44 -32.53 -37.40 3.62
C ALA A 44 -32.40 -38.11 2.27
N LYS A 45 -33.53 -38.73 1.85
CA LYS A 45 -33.71 -39.53 0.64
C LYS A 45 -33.67 -38.65 -0.61
N ALA A 46 -33.06 -39.23 -1.66
CA ALA A 46 -33.22 -38.79 -3.04
C ALA A 46 -34.68 -39.08 -3.50
N VAL A 47 -35.28 -38.10 -4.17
CA VAL A 47 -36.52 -38.28 -4.94
C VAL A 47 -36.16 -38.07 -6.39
N THR A 48 -36.22 -39.17 -7.14
CA THR A 48 -36.24 -39.25 -8.60
C THR A 48 -37.69 -39.16 -9.03
N GLU A 49 -38.03 -38.28 -9.93
CA GLU A 49 -39.22 -38.37 -10.77
C GLU A 49 -38.87 -38.25 -12.24
N LYS A 50 -39.44 -39.19 -12.99
CA LYS A 50 -39.28 -39.46 -14.42
C LYS A 50 -40.29 -38.68 -15.26
N SER A 51 -39.81 -38.24 -16.42
CA SER A 51 -40.38 -38.31 -17.79
C SER A 51 -41.86 -38.10 -18.00
N SER A 52 -42.21 -37.28 -19.00
CA SER A 52 -43.03 -37.71 -20.13
C SER A 52 -42.86 -36.76 -21.32
N ASP A 53 -42.60 -37.42 -22.46
CA ASP A 53 -42.56 -36.88 -23.78
C ASP A 53 -43.91 -36.32 -24.20
N ASP A 54 -44.00 -35.31 -25.01
CA ASP A 54 -44.93 -35.25 -26.13
C ASP A 54 -44.43 -34.29 -27.24
N GLU A 55 -44.35 -34.85 -28.44
CA GLU A 55 -44.09 -34.21 -29.70
C GLU A 55 -45.33 -33.48 -30.21
N THR A 56 -45.20 -32.34 -30.83
CA THR A 56 -45.98 -32.00 -32.05
C THR A 56 -45.30 -30.94 -32.87
N GLU A 57 -45.08 -31.30 -34.10
CA GLU A 57 -44.65 -30.60 -35.28
C GLU A 57 -45.70 -29.56 -35.73
N SER A 58 -45.32 -28.36 -36.21
CA SER A 58 -45.86 -27.75 -37.41
C SER A 58 -45.26 -26.42 -37.77
N ASP A 59 -44.73 -26.41 -39.00
CA ASP A 59 -44.79 -25.37 -40.05
C ASP A 59 -44.26 -23.93 -39.81
N ALA A 60 -43.24 -23.67 -40.63
CA ALA A 60 -42.81 -22.33 -41.05
C ALA A 60 -43.82 -21.64 -41.98
N PRO A 61 -43.74 -20.30 -42.12
CA PRO A 61 -43.27 -19.78 -43.39
C PRO A 61 -42.28 -18.62 -43.33
N LYS A 62 -41.45 -18.59 -44.35
CA LYS A 62 -40.46 -17.58 -44.70
C LYS A 62 -41.05 -16.20 -44.91
N ALA A 63 -40.43 -15.14 -44.36
CA ALA A 63 -40.54 -13.78 -44.89
C ALA A 63 -39.25 -12.96 -44.66
N LYS A 64 -38.61 -12.68 -45.79
CA LYS A 64 -37.89 -11.51 -46.30
C LYS A 64 -37.04 -10.65 -45.35
N LYS A 65 -35.75 -10.58 -45.72
CA LYS A 65 -34.72 -9.62 -45.39
C LYS A 65 -35.19 -8.17 -45.52
N SER A 66 -34.92 -7.38 -44.44
CA SER A 66 -34.63 -5.95 -44.62
C SER A 66 -33.34 -5.62 -43.86
N LYS A 67 -32.35 -5.19 -44.60
CA LYS A 67 -31.09 -4.63 -44.08
C LYS A 67 -31.41 -3.23 -43.56
N SER A 68 -31.27 -2.95 -42.27
CA SER A 68 -31.10 -1.60 -41.76
C SER A 68 -29.78 -1.54 -41.00
N SER A 69 -28.81 -0.91 -41.62
CA SER A 69 -27.51 -0.53 -41.06
C SER A 69 -27.70 0.56 -40.00
N HIS A 70 -27.72 0.22 -38.73
CA HIS A 70 -27.55 1.21 -37.67
C HIS A 70 -26.07 1.22 -37.27
N ALA A 71 -25.34 2.18 -37.85
CA ALA A 71 -24.03 2.58 -37.40
C ALA A 71 -24.19 3.11 -35.95
N ARG A 72 -23.82 2.31 -34.94
CA ARG A 72 -23.62 2.81 -33.59
C ARG A 72 -22.36 3.68 -33.58
N SER A 73 -22.56 4.98 -33.64
CA SER A 73 -21.53 5.95 -33.37
C SER A 73 -21.09 5.73 -31.87
N HIS A 74 -19.90 5.20 -31.69
CA HIS A 74 -19.21 5.27 -30.42
C HIS A 74 -18.90 6.73 -30.10
N ARG A 75 -19.82 7.39 -29.43
CA ARG A 75 -19.61 8.71 -28.86
C ARG A 75 -18.51 8.57 -27.82
N ALA A 76 -17.28 8.93 -28.18
CA ALA A 76 -16.16 9.00 -27.26
C ALA A 76 -16.58 9.90 -26.08
N ARG A 77 -16.54 9.33 -24.87
CA ARG A 77 -16.72 10.07 -23.63
C ARG A 77 -15.69 11.20 -23.63
N PRO A 78 -16.08 12.47 -23.44
CA PRO A 78 -15.11 13.56 -23.44
C PRO A 78 -14.07 13.27 -22.36
N LYS A 79 -12.79 13.24 -22.71
CA LYS A 79 -11.68 13.28 -21.77
C LYS A 79 -11.92 14.52 -20.93
N SER A 80 -12.10 14.35 -19.64
CA SER A 80 -12.08 15.46 -18.68
C SER A 80 -10.82 16.28 -18.96
N LYS A 81 -11.00 17.56 -19.27
CA LYS A 81 -9.89 18.50 -19.39
C LYS A 81 -9.09 18.40 -18.09
N GLU A 82 -7.87 17.89 -18.16
CA GLU A 82 -6.91 18.03 -17.06
C GLU A 82 -6.71 19.54 -16.87
N GLU A 83 -7.14 20.04 -15.72
CA GLU A 83 -6.83 21.40 -15.33
C GLU A 83 -5.31 21.59 -15.32
N PRO A 84 -4.81 22.77 -15.70
CA PRO A 84 -3.38 23.02 -15.76
C PRO A 84 -2.74 22.73 -14.39
N ASP A 85 -1.64 22.02 -14.45
CA ASP A 85 -0.92 21.38 -13.34
C ASP A 85 -0.16 22.39 -12.42
N THR A 86 -0.57 23.64 -12.37
CA THR A 86 -0.01 24.65 -11.48
C THR A 86 -0.49 24.43 -10.05
N ILE A 87 0.42 24.04 -9.15
CA ILE A 87 0.16 24.09 -7.72
C ILE A 87 0.23 25.58 -7.34
N ALA A 88 -0.94 26.21 -7.19
CA ALA A 88 -0.99 27.55 -6.64
C ALA A 88 -0.38 27.51 -5.22
N ALA A 89 0.50 28.45 -4.91
CA ALA A 89 0.97 28.65 -3.54
C ALA A 89 -0.24 28.87 -2.61
N PRO A 90 -0.14 28.49 -1.33
CA PRO A 90 -1.20 28.81 -0.39
C PRO A 90 -1.36 30.32 -0.35
N THR A 91 -2.57 30.79 -0.60
CA THR A 91 -2.86 32.23 -0.63
C THR A 91 -3.08 32.79 0.79
N GLU A 92 -3.24 31.91 1.77
CA GLU A 92 -3.57 32.30 3.13
C GLU A 92 -2.76 31.50 4.16
N PHE A 93 -2.40 32.20 5.24
CA PHE A 93 -1.75 31.65 6.41
C PHE A 93 -2.59 31.94 7.66
N THR A 94 -2.42 31.10 8.69
CA THR A 94 -2.92 31.40 10.03
C THR A 94 -2.08 32.52 10.66
N PRO A 95 -2.55 33.16 11.77
CA PRO A 95 -1.74 34.14 12.49
C PRO A 95 -0.36 33.62 12.91
N ASP A 96 -0.24 32.30 13.15
CA ASP A 96 1.00 31.62 13.54
C ASP A 96 1.89 31.27 12.32
N GLY A 97 1.57 31.77 11.13
CA GLY A 97 2.36 31.55 9.91
C GLY A 97 2.26 30.14 9.33
N ILE A 98 1.25 29.34 9.73
CA ILE A 98 1.00 28.01 9.20
C ILE A 98 0.09 28.12 7.97
N PRO A 99 0.36 27.39 6.86
CA PRO A 99 -0.51 27.40 5.70
C PRO A 99 -1.95 26.96 6.05
N LYS A 100 -2.96 27.72 5.64
CA LYS A 100 -4.36 27.30 5.77
C LYS A 100 -4.62 26.14 4.84
N ILE A 101 -5.14 25.06 5.39
CA ILE A 101 -5.40 23.80 4.71
C ILE A 101 -6.85 23.37 4.88
N SER A 102 -7.35 22.59 3.89
CA SER A 102 -8.73 22.08 3.87
C SER A 102 -8.84 20.61 4.27
N ALA A 103 -7.75 19.87 4.28
CA ALA A 103 -7.73 18.47 4.66
C ALA A 103 -8.35 18.20 6.03
N ALA A 104 -9.01 17.06 6.19
CA ALA A 104 -9.71 16.70 7.43
C ALA A 104 -8.74 16.34 8.56
N SER A 105 -7.67 15.58 8.24
CA SER A 105 -6.64 15.20 9.21
C SER A 105 -5.26 15.36 8.58
N VAL A 106 -4.33 15.93 9.33
CA VAL A 106 -2.97 16.24 8.87
C VAL A 106 -1.96 16.05 10.00
N ILE A 107 -0.75 15.64 9.64
CA ILE A 107 0.43 15.75 10.48
C ILE A 107 1.65 16.08 9.63
N VAL A 108 2.52 16.93 10.16
CA VAL A 108 3.83 17.26 9.60
C VAL A 108 4.88 16.88 10.62
N VAL A 109 5.83 16.07 10.23
CA VAL A 109 6.89 15.58 11.14
C VAL A 109 8.27 15.76 10.52
N ASP A 110 9.26 16.00 11.36
CA ASP A 110 10.66 15.80 11.01
C ASP A 110 10.89 14.30 10.79
N ALA A 111 11.37 13.93 9.61
CA ALA A 111 11.51 12.52 9.23
C ALA A 111 12.61 11.82 10.03
N ASN A 112 13.67 12.55 10.45
CA ASN A 112 14.83 11.99 11.11
C ASN A 112 14.55 11.62 12.57
N ASN A 113 13.95 12.55 13.33
CA ASN A 113 13.74 12.38 14.77
C ASN A 113 12.27 12.17 15.18
N GLY A 114 11.30 12.43 14.29
CA GLY A 114 9.87 12.27 14.54
C GLY A 114 9.22 13.43 15.28
N ARG A 115 9.93 14.54 15.47
CA ARG A 115 9.35 15.74 16.07
C ARG A 115 8.16 16.22 15.25
N ILE A 116 7.04 16.43 15.91
CA ILE A 116 5.83 16.99 15.28
C ILE A 116 6.04 18.46 15.07
N LEU A 117 5.87 18.92 13.82
CA LEU A 117 5.96 20.33 13.42
C LEU A 117 4.59 20.97 13.38
N TYR A 118 3.57 20.22 12.94
CA TYR A 118 2.17 20.63 12.90
C TYR A 118 1.25 19.42 12.91
N GLU A 119 0.08 19.55 13.52
CA GLU A 119 -0.96 18.54 13.45
C GLU A 119 -2.36 19.15 13.49
N LYS A 120 -3.30 18.47 12.84
CA LYS A 120 -4.73 18.76 12.84
C LYS A 120 -5.47 17.44 12.81
N ASN A 121 -6.27 17.15 13.85
CA ASN A 121 -7.03 15.91 13.97
C ASN A 121 -6.17 14.65 13.69
N ALA A 122 -4.89 14.65 14.14
CA ALA A 122 -3.90 13.65 13.74
C ALA A 122 -4.27 12.23 14.20
N ASP A 123 -4.96 12.09 15.33
CA ASP A 123 -5.39 10.81 15.89
C ASP A 123 -6.78 10.36 15.44
N GLN A 124 -7.51 11.23 14.70
CA GLN A 124 -8.80 10.85 14.15
C GLN A 124 -8.66 9.66 13.19
N VAL A 125 -9.31 8.55 13.54
CA VAL A 125 -9.31 7.35 12.68
C VAL A 125 -10.11 7.60 11.41
N ARG A 126 -9.54 7.17 10.28
CA ARG A 126 -10.08 7.34 8.93
C ARG A 126 -9.68 6.16 8.04
N PRO A 127 -10.41 5.90 6.95
CA PRO A 127 -9.97 4.95 5.94
C PRO A 127 -8.63 5.41 5.33
N PRO A 128 -7.57 4.58 5.37
CA PRO A 128 -6.25 4.98 4.89
C PRO A 128 -6.12 4.97 3.36
N ALA A 129 -7.03 4.33 2.65
CA ALA A 129 -6.91 4.05 1.23
C ALA A 129 -5.53 3.42 0.90
N SER A 130 -5.01 3.65 -0.31
CA SER A 130 -3.72 3.08 -0.74
C SER A 130 -2.48 3.64 -0.03
N THR A 131 -2.60 4.59 0.90
CA THR A 131 -1.45 5.06 1.69
C THR A 131 -0.87 3.95 2.58
N GLN A 132 -1.72 3.01 3.05
CA GLN A 132 -1.27 1.83 3.80
C GLN A 132 -0.34 0.90 3.02
N LYS A 133 -0.26 1.01 1.68
CA LYS A 133 0.70 0.24 0.88
C LYS A 133 2.17 0.54 1.24
N LEU A 134 2.44 1.64 1.95
CA LEU A 134 3.77 1.85 2.54
C LEU A 134 4.11 0.78 3.58
N LEU A 135 3.15 0.39 4.43
CA LEU A 135 3.35 -0.70 5.39
C LEU A 135 3.49 -2.05 4.67
N THR A 136 2.66 -2.31 3.65
CA THR A 136 2.81 -3.49 2.80
C THR A 136 4.20 -3.57 2.19
N ALA A 137 4.68 -2.47 1.61
CA ALA A 137 6.01 -2.39 1.02
C ALA A 137 7.12 -2.55 2.06
N LEU A 138 6.97 -1.95 3.23
CA LEU A 138 7.94 -2.04 4.32
C LEU A 138 8.12 -3.50 4.77
N ILE A 139 7.04 -4.22 5.03
CA ILE A 139 7.08 -5.63 5.42
C ILE A 139 7.77 -6.47 4.33
N VAL A 140 7.41 -6.28 3.06
CA VAL A 140 8.04 -7.00 1.93
C VAL A 140 9.53 -6.69 1.84
N ALA A 141 9.94 -5.44 2.02
CA ALA A 141 11.33 -5.02 1.98
C ALA A 141 12.14 -5.56 3.18
N GLU A 142 11.56 -5.55 4.38
CA GLU A 142 12.17 -6.07 5.61
C GLU A 142 12.34 -7.61 5.56
N THR A 143 11.43 -8.33 4.91
CA THR A 143 11.55 -9.77 4.69
C THR A 143 12.73 -10.12 3.79
N GLY A 144 13.13 -9.20 2.90
CA GLY A 144 14.26 -9.40 1.97
C GLY A 144 13.93 -10.33 0.79
N PHE A 145 14.94 -11.03 0.28
CA PHE A 145 14.84 -11.91 -0.91
C PHE A 145 14.17 -11.23 -2.10
N LEU A 146 14.56 -9.98 -2.36
CA LEU A 146 13.90 -9.13 -3.37
C LEU A 146 14.18 -9.57 -4.82
N ASP A 147 15.20 -10.37 -5.03
CA ASP A 147 15.56 -11.03 -6.29
C ASP A 147 14.77 -12.34 -6.54
N ARG A 148 14.02 -12.82 -5.51
CA ARG A 148 13.25 -14.06 -5.62
C ARG A 148 12.12 -13.91 -6.65
N PRO A 149 11.92 -14.92 -7.54
CA PRO A 149 10.77 -14.96 -8.43
C PRO A 149 9.46 -15.20 -7.66
N VAL A 150 8.41 -14.50 -8.06
CA VAL A 150 7.06 -14.59 -7.51
C VAL A 150 6.11 -14.97 -8.63
N THR A 151 5.44 -16.12 -8.51
CA THR A 151 4.42 -16.56 -9.44
C THR A 151 3.06 -16.03 -9.02
N VAL A 152 2.38 -15.37 -9.93
CA VAL A 152 1.03 -14.81 -9.74
C VAL A 152 0.00 -15.94 -9.66
N GLN A 153 -0.88 -15.89 -8.67
CA GLN A 153 -2.01 -16.82 -8.54
C GLN A 153 -3.33 -16.15 -8.94
N SER A 154 -4.35 -16.93 -9.25
CA SER A 154 -5.67 -16.42 -9.66
C SER A 154 -6.29 -15.49 -8.62
N GLY A 155 -6.17 -15.80 -7.32
CA GLY A 155 -6.66 -14.99 -6.22
C GLY A 155 -6.00 -13.59 -6.13
N ASP A 156 -4.77 -13.44 -6.63
CA ASP A 156 -4.08 -12.14 -6.62
C ASP A 156 -4.75 -11.11 -7.55
N THR A 157 -5.36 -11.60 -8.63
CA THR A 157 -5.98 -10.76 -9.67
C THR A 157 -7.44 -10.39 -9.37
N MET A 158 -8.03 -10.99 -8.32
CA MET A 158 -9.42 -10.75 -7.91
C MET A 158 -9.56 -9.49 -7.06
N CYS A 159 -9.29 -8.34 -7.66
CA CYS A 159 -9.38 -7.04 -6.99
C CYS A 159 -9.59 -5.91 -8.01
N ASP A 160 -10.62 -5.12 -7.85
CA ASP A 160 -10.89 -3.92 -8.63
C ASP A 160 -10.99 -2.71 -7.69
N PRO A 161 -10.79 -1.48 -8.17
CA PRO A 161 -10.14 -1.07 -9.41
C PRO A 161 -8.62 -1.02 -9.30
N VAL A 162 -7.94 -0.45 -10.31
CA VAL A 162 -6.49 -0.17 -10.33
C VAL A 162 -5.64 -1.43 -10.28
N LYS A 163 -5.49 -2.07 -11.44
CA LYS A 163 -4.63 -3.24 -11.66
C LYS A 163 -3.44 -2.89 -12.55
N LEU A 164 -2.33 -3.54 -12.33
CA LEU A 164 -1.22 -3.59 -13.28
C LEU A 164 -1.60 -4.48 -14.47
N GLY A 165 -2.42 -5.50 -14.21
CA GLY A 165 -2.88 -6.47 -15.19
C GLY A 165 -1.94 -7.66 -15.31
N ILE A 166 -1.29 -8.04 -14.19
CA ILE A 166 -0.55 -9.32 -14.09
C ILE A 166 -1.54 -10.48 -14.14
N ARG A 167 -1.12 -11.61 -14.72
CA ARG A 167 -2.00 -12.77 -14.96
C ARG A 167 -1.54 -13.98 -14.18
N SER A 168 -2.47 -14.82 -13.80
CA SER A 168 -2.17 -16.10 -13.14
C SER A 168 -1.20 -16.93 -13.99
N GLY A 169 -0.18 -17.50 -13.33
CA GLY A 169 0.90 -18.26 -13.96
C GLY A 169 2.11 -17.42 -14.42
N GLU A 170 1.96 -16.10 -14.56
CA GLU A 170 3.11 -15.22 -14.84
C GLU A 170 4.03 -15.13 -13.63
N THR A 171 5.33 -14.98 -13.89
CA THR A 171 6.36 -14.87 -12.85
C THR A 171 7.13 -13.56 -13.01
N TYR A 172 7.40 -12.90 -11.88
CA TYR A 172 8.09 -11.61 -11.81
C TYR A 172 9.09 -11.61 -10.66
N GLN A 173 10.14 -10.80 -10.74
CA GLN A 173 11.01 -10.54 -9.60
C GLN A 173 10.22 -9.79 -8.51
N ARG A 174 10.41 -10.17 -7.23
CA ARG A 174 9.75 -9.49 -6.09
C ARG A 174 10.05 -7.98 -6.10
N MET A 175 11.29 -7.58 -6.43
CA MET A 175 11.71 -6.18 -6.55
C MET A 175 10.90 -5.43 -7.61
N ASP A 176 10.64 -6.03 -8.77
CA ASP A 176 9.89 -5.34 -9.84
C ASP A 176 8.43 -5.14 -9.45
N LEU A 177 7.83 -6.12 -8.76
CA LEU A 177 6.51 -5.97 -8.18
C LEU A 177 6.49 -4.89 -7.10
N LEU A 178 7.51 -4.82 -6.23
CA LEU A 178 7.62 -3.79 -5.19
C LEU A 178 7.75 -2.39 -5.80
N ARG A 179 8.55 -2.23 -6.85
CA ARG A 179 8.66 -0.98 -7.62
C ARG A 179 7.32 -0.56 -8.21
N ALA A 180 6.62 -1.49 -8.87
CA ALA A 180 5.30 -1.22 -9.43
C ALA A 180 4.28 -0.85 -8.34
N LEU A 181 4.30 -1.52 -7.18
CA LEU A 181 3.44 -1.24 -6.03
C LEU A 181 3.57 0.21 -5.56
N LEU A 182 4.78 0.69 -5.38
CA LEU A 182 5.04 2.02 -4.84
C LEU A 182 4.82 3.13 -5.86
N VAL A 183 5.15 2.90 -7.14
CA VAL A 183 5.01 3.91 -8.20
C VAL A 183 3.58 4.00 -8.71
N LYS A 184 2.95 2.88 -9.12
CA LYS A 184 1.62 2.89 -9.77
C LYS A 184 0.49 2.48 -8.83
N SER A 185 0.81 1.92 -7.65
CA SER A 185 -0.19 1.54 -6.64
C SER A 185 -1.18 0.42 -7.04
N PRO A 186 -0.83 -0.57 -7.87
CA PRO A 186 -1.78 -1.58 -8.32
C PRO A 186 -2.21 -2.52 -7.18
N ASN A 187 -3.49 -2.88 -7.17
CA ASN A 187 -4.08 -3.70 -6.11
C ASN A 187 -3.76 -5.20 -6.29
N ASP A 188 -3.71 -5.69 -7.53
CA ASP A 188 -3.29 -7.05 -7.87
C ASP A 188 -1.85 -7.33 -7.39
N VAL A 189 -0.94 -6.40 -7.60
CA VAL A 189 0.44 -6.51 -7.12
C VAL A 189 0.52 -6.50 -5.59
N ALA A 190 -0.29 -5.68 -4.92
CA ALA A 190 -0.32 -5.66 -3.45
C ALA A 190 -0.75 -7.02 -2.88
N ARG A 191 -1.79 -7.65 -3.48
CA ARG A 191 -2.25 -8.99 -3.10
C ARG A 191 -1.21 -10.06 -3.38
N CYS A 192 -0.61 -10.02 -4.58
CA CYS A 192 0.43 -10.95 -4.99
C CYS A 192 1.62 -10.94 -4.02
N LEU A 193 2.15 -9.75 -3.69
CA LEU A 193 3.25 -9.61 -2.74
C LEU A 193 2.88 -10.04 -1.32
N ALA A 194 1.66 -9.74 -0.87
CA ALA A 194 1.17 -10.13 0.46
C ALA A 194 1.05 -11.65 0.58
N ARG A 195 0.42 -12.30 -0.40
CA ARG A 195 0.32 -13.78 -0.45
C ARG A 195 1.70 -14.43 -0.56
N ASP A 196 2.56 -13.92 -1.43
CA ASP A 196 3.93 -14.44 -1.57
C ASP A 196 4.74 -14.33 -0.27
N ASN A 197 4.53 -13.26 0.49
CA ASN A 197 5.22 -13.01 1.76
C ASN A 197 4.72 -13.90 2.90
N ALA A 198 3.41 -14.13 3.00
CA ALA A 198 2.76 -14.71 4.18
C ALA A 198 1.88 -15.93 3.91
N GLY A 199 1.81 -16.40 2.66
CA GLY A 199 0.95 -17.52 2.26
C GLY A 199 -0.50 -17.13 1.97
N SER A 200 -1.08 -16.17 2.72
CA SER A 200 -2.43 -15.65 2.49
C SER A 200 -2.55 -14.16 2.79
N ILE A 201 -3.65 -13.55 2.33
CA ILE A 201 -3.96 -12.14 2.60
C ILE A 201 -4.27 -11.93 4.09
N GLU A 202 -4.97 -12.86 4.71
CA GLU A 202 -5.40 -12.83 6.10
C GLU A 202 -4.19 -12.89 7.04
N VAL A 203 -3.25 -13.80 6.78
CA VAL A 203 -2.00 -13.90 7.55
C VAL A 203 -1.16 -12.63 7.35
N PHE A 204 -1.10 -12.10 6.12
CA PHE A 204 -0.39 -10.85 5.88
C PHE A 204 -1.01 -9.67 6.61
N ALA A 205 -2.35 -9.59 6.69
CA ALA A 205 -3.04 -8.57 7.47
C ALA A 205 -2.69 -8.65 8.98
N GLN A 206 -2.57 -9.86 9.54
CA GLN A 206 -2.09 -10.05 10.92
C GLN A 206 -0.65 -9.54 11.09
N ILE A 207 0.23 -9.80 10.10
CA ILE A 207 1.60 -9.28 10.10
C ILE A 207 1.59 -7.75 10.01
N MET A 208 0.73 -7.16 9.16
CA MET A 208 0.57 -5.69 9.08
C MET A 208 0.20 -5.09 10.44
N ASN A 209 -0.81 -5.65 11.12
CA ASN A 209 -1.26 -5.15 12.43
C ASN A 209 -0.17 -5.30 13.49
N ARG A 210 0.52 -6.44 13.53
CA ARG A 210 1.65 -6.65 14.45
C ARG A 210 2.78 -5.66 14.17
N ARG A 211 3.14 -5.45 12.90
CA ARG A 211 4.21 -4.52 12.53
C ARG A 211 3.85 -3.07 12.82
N ALA A 212 2.61 -2.67 12.57
CA ALA A 212 2.09 -1.35 12.94
C ALA A 212 2.24 -1.10 14.45
N LEU A 213 1.79 -2.05 15.27
CA LEU A 213 1.90 -1.97 16.73
C LEU A 213 3.37 -1.88 17.18
N GLN A 214 4.27 -2.69 16.61
CA GLN A 214 5.72 -2.63 16.90
C GLN A 214 6.35 -1.28 16.58
N LEU A 215 5.83 -0.58 15.57
CA LEU A 215 6.26 0.77 15.21
C LEU A 215 5.68 1.85 16.15
N GLY A 216 4.65 1.53 16.92
CA GLY A 216 3.91 2.47 17.77
C GLY A 216 2.67 3.07 17.09
N ALA A 217 2.23 2.52 15.95
CA ALA A 217 0.99 2.91 15.26
C ALA A 217 -0.21 2.18 15.89
N VAL A 218 -0.74 2.74 16.98
CA VAL A 218 -1.73 2.08 17.86
C VAL A 218 -3.19 2.36 17.49
N HIS A 219 -3.44 3.36 16.64
CA HIS A 219 -4.78 3.71 16.15
C HIS A 219 -5.02 3.19 14.72
N SER A 220 -4.52 1.98 14.43
CA SER A 220 -4.62 1.39 13.10
C SER A 220 -5.08 -0.05 13.17
N HIS A 221 -5.91 -0.43 12.19
CA HIS A 221 -6.27 -1.82 11.94
C HIS A 221 -6.37 -2.07 10.44
N PHE A 222 -5.59 -3.03 9.95
CA PHE A 222 -5.47 -3.38 8.55
C PHE A 222 -6.09 -4.76 8.29
N VAL A 223 -6.95 -4.87 7.28
CA VAL A 223 -7.66 -6.10 6.90
C VAL A 223 -7.17 -6.63 5.54
N ASN A 224 -6.62 -5.76 4.70
CA ASN A 224 -6.07 -6.13 3.39
C ASN A 224 -4.79 -5.35 3.09
N PRO A 225 -3.94 -5.82 2.14
CA PRO A 225 -2.66 -5.17 1.84
C PRO A 225 -2.77 -3.95 0.92
N ASN A 226 -3.95 -3.67 0.34
CA ASN A 226 -4.09 -2.72 -0.76
C ASN A 226 -4.83 -1.43 -0.37
N GLY A 227 -5.58 -1.40 0.72
CA GLY A 227 -6.33 -0.22 1.18
C GLY A 227 -7.69 -0.04 0.52
N LEU A 228 -8.23 -1.09 -0.10
CA LEU A 228 -9.63 -1.09 -0.54
C LEU A 228 -10.55 -1.09 0.68
N PRO A 229 -11.72 -0.42 0.58
CA PRO A 229 -12.65 -0.33 1.70
C PRO A 229 -13.13 -1.70 2.14
N VAL A 230 -13.06 -1.93 3.44
CA VAL A 230 -13.61 -3.11 4.10
C VAL A 230 -13.96 -2.73 5.54
N PRO A 231 -15.04 -3.28 6.13
CA PRO A 231 -15.39 -3.03 7.51
C PRO A 231 -14.22 -3.32 8.45
N GLY A 232 -14.02 -2.46 9.44
CA GLY A 232 -12.95 -2.61 10.43
C GLY A 232 -11.57 -2.12 9.99
N GLN A 233 -11.37 -1.66 8.74
CA GLN A 233 -10.08 -1.13 8.29
C GLN A 233 -9.99 0.37 8.51
N TYR A 234 -9.01 0.80 9.29
CA TYR A 234 -8.76 2.22 9.59
C TYR A 234 -7.30 2.49 9.95
N SER A 235 -6.93 3.76 9.96
CA SER A 235 -5.67 4.29 10.47
C SER A 235 -5.85 5.76 10.84
N SER A 236 -4.81 6.40 11.36
CA SER A 236 -4.78 7.83 11.66
C SER A 236 -3.64 8.53 10.91
N ALA A 237 -3.68 9.86 10.83
CA ALA A 237 -2.58 10.61 10.23
C ALA A 237 -1.28 10.41 11.02
N ARG A 238 -1.35 10.35 12.35
CA ARG A 238 -0.20 10.06 13.22
C ARG A 238 0.39 8.69 12.96
N ASP A 239 -0.43 7.65 12.93
CA ASP A 239 0.04 6.28 12.69
C ASP A 239 0.66 6.13 11.30
N LEU A 240 0.03 6.74 10.29
CA LEU A 240 0.60 6.74 8.94
C LEU A 240 1.90 7.53 8.85
N ALA A 241 2.11 8.57 9.67
CA ALA A 241 3.39 9.25 9.76
C ALA A 241 4.48 8.38 10.40
N ILE A 242 4.12 7.61 11.44
CA ILE A 242 5.02 6.63 12.08
C ILE A 242 5.44 5.56 11.06
N ILE A 243 4.46 4.98 10.34
CA ILE A 243 4.72 4.00 9.28
C ILE A 243 5.55 4.61 8.15
N ALA A 244 5.23 5.83 7.74
CA ALA A 244 5.95 6.54 6.68
C ALA A 244 7.41 6.82 7.06
N ARG A 245 7.69 7.18 8.32
CA ARG A 245 9.06 7.36 8.81
C ARG A 245 9.86 6.06 8.74
N ALA A 246 9.30 4.94 9.19
CA ALA A 246 9.94 3.64 9.08
C ALA A 246 10.21 3.26 7.61
N ALA A 247 9.23 3.50 6.73
CA ALA A 247 9.40 3.28 5.29
C ALA A 247 10.46 4.22 4.66
N TYR A 248 10.51 5.47 5.08
CA TYR A 248 11.48 6.47 4.62
C TYR A 248 12.91 6.13 5.05
N ALA A 249 13.07 5.55 6.23
CA ALA A 249 14.37 5.07 6.74
C ALA A 249 14.87 3.83 5.99
N ASN A 250 13.97 3.07 5.32
CA ASN A 250 14.37 1.90 4.54
C ASN A 250 14.96 2.32 3.18
N PRO A 251 16.24 2.02 2.88
CA PRO A 251 16.90 2.48 1.66
C PRO A 251 16.26 1.95 0.37
N THR A 252 15.75 0.72 0.38
CA THR A 252 15.05 0.14 -0.77
C THR A 252 13.77 0.92 -1.07
N ILE A 253 12.95 1.20 -0.07
CA ILE A 253 11.72 1.96 -0.27
C ILE A 253 12.03 3.39 -0.70
N ARG A 254 12.98 4.04 -0.02
CA ARG A 254 13.39 5.41 -0.32
C ARG A 254 13.85 5.57 -1.77
N SER A 255 14.62 4.60 -2.31
CA SER A 255 15.07 4.62 -3.70
C SER A 255 13.95 4.44 -4.74
N ILE A 256 12.80 3.88 -4.34
CA ILE A 256 11.67 3.63 -5.25
C ILE A 256 10.64 4.77 -5.19
N VAL A 257 10.29 5.26 -3.99
CA VAL A 257 9.21 6.25 -3.85
C VAL A 257 9.54 7.60 -4.48
N CYS A 258 10.83 7.90 -4.69
CA CYS A 258 11.30 9.11 -5.36
C CYS A 258 11.25 9.03 -6.89
N LEU A 259 11.00 7.87 -7.48
CA LEU A 259 10.96 7.71 -8.94
C LEU A 259 9.70 8.38 -9.52
N PRO A 260 9.82 9.35 -10.44
CA PRO A 260 8.67 9.96 -11.10
C PRO A 260 7.96 8.99 -12.05
N GLN A 261 8.68 8.02 -12.58
CA GLN A 261 8.19 6.96 -13.47
C GLN A 261 9.14 5.77 -13.48
N LEU A 262 8.67 4.63 -13.98
CA LEU A 262 9.49 3.44 -14.25
C LEU A 262 8.93 2.67 -15.46
N VAL A 263 9.78 1.90 -16.13
CA VAL A 263 9.37 0.96 -17.17
C VAL A 263 9.19 -0.43 -16.54
N PHE A 264 7.97 -0.94 -16.56
CA PHE A 264 7.65 -2.30 -16.12
C PHE A 264 7.68 -3.26 -17.30
N ARG A 265 8.38 -4.39 -17.14
CA ARG A 265 8.43 -5.46 -18.14
C ARG A 265 7.53 -6.62 -17.72
N TYR A 266 6.56 -6.97 -18.56
CA TYR A 266 5.72 -8.14 -18.36
C TYR A 266 6.46 -9.43 -18.74
N SER A 267 6.02 -10.56 -18.22
CA SER A 267 6.60 -11.89 -18.48
C SER A 267 6.64 -12.27 -19.98
N ASN A 268 5.72 -11.75 -20.76
CA ASN A 268 5.68 -11.91 -22.23
C ASN A 268 6.63 -10.95 -22.99
N GLY A 269 7.51 -10.22 -22.31
CA GLY A 269 8.46 -9.28 -22.89
C GLY A 269 7.90 -7.88 -23.20
N ARG A 270 6.56 -7.68 -23.17
CA ARG A 270 5.97 -6.35 -23.37
C ARG A 270 6.39 -5.42 -22.23
N THR A 271 6.64 -4.17 -22.54
CA THR A 271 6.94 -3.11 -21.58
C THR A 271 5.81 -2.11 -21.46
N ARG A 272 5.69 -1.50 -20.29
CA ARG A 272 4.76 -0.41 -20.01
C ARG A 272 5.43 0.62 -19.11
N GLU A 273 5.36 1.87 -19.52
CA GLU A 273 5.74 2.97 -18.65
C GLU A 273 4.68 3.19 -17.56
N LEU A 274 5.12 3.26 -16.32
CA LEU A 274 4.30 3.50 -15.14
C LEU A 274 4.68 4.85 -14.55
N GLU A 275 3.79 5.81 -14.63
CA GLU A 275 3.95 7.09 -13.96
C GLU A 275 3.62 6.98 -12.48
N ASN A 276 4.43 7.65 -11.64
CA ASN A 276 4.14 7.73 -10.22
C ASN A 276 2.85 8.52 -9.98
N THR A 277 2.02 7.99 -9.09
CA THR A 277 0.75 8.62 -8.70
C THR A 277 0.95 9.91 -7.88
N ASN A 278 2.13 10.11 -7.31
CA ASN A 278 2.48 11.34 -6.59
C ASN A 278 2.94 12.43 -7.57
N LYS A 279 2.02 13.33 -7.93
CA LYS A 279 2.29 14.45 -8.83
C LYS A 279 3.32 15.45 -8.31
N LEU A 280 3.56 15.51 -6.99
CA LEU A 280 4.53 16.44 -6.39
C LEU A 280 5.97 16.14 -6.81
N LEU A 281 6.30 14.90 -7.13
CA LEU A 281 7.64 14.51 -7.61
C LEU A 281 8.08 15.23 -8.88
N ARG A 282 7.13 15.63 -9.74
CA ARG A 282 7.43 16.38 -10.97
C ARG A 282 7.29 17.88 -10.82
N ARG A 283 6.74 18.35 -9.70
CA ARG A 283 6.41 19.75 -9.48
C ARG A 283 7.31 20.44 -8.48
N LEU A 284 7.84 19.69 -7.52
CA LEU A 284 8.63 20.21 -6.41
C LEU A 284 9.99 19.52 -6.42
N PRO A 285 11.09 20.24 -6.70
CA PRO A 285 12.42 19.64 -6.82
C PRO A 285 12.94 19.05 -5.50
N TYR A 286 12.39 19.47 -4.37
CA TYR A 286 12.71 18.95 -3.05
C TYR A 286 11.79 17.80 -2.60
N CYS A 287 10.72 17.47 -3.35
CA CYS A 287 9.88 16.32 -3.04
C CYS A 287 10.56 15.01 -3.48
N ASN A 288 10.63 14.04 -2.57
CA ASN A 288 11.29 12.76 -2.79
C ASN A 288 10.43 11.53 -2.43
N GLY A 289 9.11 11.68 -2.32
CA GLY A 289 8.17 10.58 -2.04
C GLY A 289 6.80 11.10 -1.60
N MET A 290 5.87 10.28 -1.16
CA MET A 290 5.95 8.84 -0.93
C MET A 290 4.76 8.08 -1.57
N LYS A 291 3.50 8.30 -1.07
CA LYS A 291 2.37 7.46 -1.47
C LYS A 291 1.05 8.21 -1.48
N THR A 292 0.26 8.00 -2.53
CA THR A 292 -1.12 8.52 -2.67
C THR A 292 -2.15 7.45 -2.30
N GLY A 293 -3.35 7.89 -1.96
CA GLY A 293 -4.51 7.05 -1.75
C GLY A 293 -5.81 7.76 -2.16
N TYR A 294 -6.78 6.99 -2.63
CA TYR A 294 -8.13 7.45 -2.88
C TYR A 294 -9.12 6.29 -2.81
N THR A 295 -10.19 6.50 -2.10
CA THR A 295 -11.46 5.80 -2.22
C THR A 295 -12.58 6.81 -1.95
N ASP A 296 -13.81 6.51 -2.33
CA ASP A 296 -14.91 7.44 -2.07
C ASP A 296 -15.09 7.69 -0.56
N ALA A 297 -14.89 6.66 0.26
CA ALA A 297 -14.98 6.77 1.72
C ALA A 297 -13.82 7.53 2.36
N ALA A 298 -12.60 7.44 1.79
CA ALA A 298 -11.40 8.08 2.34
C ALA A 298 -11.23 9.53 1.88
N GLY A 299 -11.79 9.91 0.73
CA GLY A 299 -11.37 11.11 0.01
C GLY A 299 -9.94 10.97 -0.55
N LYS A 300 -9.32 12.07 -0.90
CA LYS A 300 -7.91 12.07 -1.31
C LYS A 300 -7.01 12.02 -0.09
N CYS A 301 -6.03 11.11 -0.16
CA CYS A 301 -5.00 10.90 0.85
C CYS A 301 -3.63 11.00 0.18
N LEU A 302 -2.68 11.62 0.86
CA LEU A 302 -1.31 11.76 0.39
C LEU A 302 -0.34 11.71 1.57
N ILE A 303 0.68 10.89 1.44
CA ILE A 303 1.89 10.98 2.24
C ILE A 303 2.97 11.51 1.31
N ALA A 304 3.48 12.69 1.62
CA ALA A 304 4.56 13.34 0.89
C ALA A 304 5.80 13.42 1.77
N SER A 305 6.98 13.31 1.16
CA SER A 305 8.25 13.60 1.81
C SER A 305 9.07 14.57 0.98
N GLY A 306 9.92 15.32 1.64
CA GLY A 306 10.84 16.25 0.99
C GLY A 306 12.10 16.45 1.81
N THR A 307 13.14 16.91 1.12
CA THR A 307 14.47 17.08 1.69
C THR A 307 15.07 18.43 1.32
N ARG A 308 15.80 19.02 2.27
CA ARG A 308 16.75 20.12 2.10
C ARG A 308 18.00 19.81 2.91
N PRO A 309 19.13 20.51 2.71
CA PRO A 309 20.33 20.28 3.51
C PRO A 309 20.03 20.35 5.01
N GLY A 310 20.31 19.24 5.70
CA GLY A 310 20.11 19.11 7.15
C GLY A 310 18.66 18.84 7.59
N LYS A 311 17.67 18.72 6.69
CA LYS A 311 16.28 18.56 7.06
C LYS A 311 15.48 17.69 6.09
N ASP A 312 14.82 16.69 6.65
CA ASP A 312 13.84 15.85 5.96
C ASP A 312 12.47 15.98 6.65
N VAL A 313 11.42 16.15 5.86
CA VAL A 313 10.06 16.34 6.37
C VAL A 313 9.12 15.32 5.72
N ILE A 314 8.19 14.79 6.51
CA ILE A 314 7.07 13.99 6.04
C ILE A 314 5.77 14.71 6.38
N VAL A 315 4.87 14.76 5.40
CA VAL A 315 3.52 15.32 5.51
C VAL A 315 2.51 14.22 5.22
N VAL A 316 1.56 14.01 6.11
CA VAL A 316 0.40 13.14 5.90
C VAL A 316 -0.85 13.98 5.81
N VAL A 317 -1.60 13.83 4.71
CA VAL A 317 -2.88 14.50 4.44
C VAL A 317 -3.94 13.44 4.22
N LEU A 318 -5.02 13.47 5.00
CA LEU A 318 -6.14 12.53 4.88
C LEU A 318 -7.47 13.27 4.72
N GLY A 319 -8.37 12.69 3.93
CA GLY A 319 -9.73 13.19 3.78
C GLY A 319 -9.83 14.53 3.06
N ASP A 320 -9.01 14.74 2.04
CA ASP A 320 -9.03 15.96 1.24
C ASP A 320 -9.79 15.78 -0.09
N SER A 321 -9.95 16.86 -0.84
CA SER A 321 -10.54 16.85 -2.17
C SER A 321 -9.49 16.66 -3.27
N SER A 322 -9.96 16.27 -4.45
CA SER A 322 -9.09 16.07 -5.63
C SER A 322 -8.35 17.34 -6.06
N SER A 323 -8.97 18.51 -5.90
CA SER A 323 -8.41 19.81 -6.28
C SER A 323 -7.42 20.37 -5.23
N ARG A 324 -7.52 19.96 -3.97
CA ARG A 324 -6.81 20.61 -2.86
C ARG A 324 -5.66 19.79 -2.29
N VAL A 325 -5.70 18.48 -2.35
CA VAL A 325 -4.67 17.60 -1.74
C VAL A 325 -3.24 17.97 -2.16
N TRP A 326 -3.04 18.35 -3.41
CA TRP A 326 -1.73 18.73 -3.92
C TRP A 326 -1.27 20.09 -3.38
N ARG A 327 -2.18 21.07 -3.32
CA ARG A 327 -1.93 22.39 -2.75
C ARG A 327 -1.62 22.29 -1.26
N ASP A 328 -2.46 21.61 -0.49
CA ASP A 328 -2.34 21.49 0.95
C ASP A 328 -1.03 20.76 1.32
N ALA A 329 -0.75 19.62 0.65
CA ALA A 329 0.48 18.89 0.89
C ALA A 329 1.75 19.66 0.46
N SER A 330 1.73 20.37 -0.68
CA SER A 330 2.89 21.15 -1.13
C SER A 330 3.17 22.33 -0.21
N ALA A 331 2.13 23.01 0.26
CA ALA A 331 2.24 24.13 1.17
C ALA A 331 2.87 23.71 2.51
N LEU A 332 2.34 22.61 3.09
CA LEU A 332 2.85 22.07 4.36
C LEU A 332 4.27 21.52 4.23
N LEU A 333 4.58 20.87 3.09
CA LEU A 333 5.92 20.36 2.85
C LEU A 333 6.95 21.48 2.72
N SER A 334 6.62 22.52 1.95
CA SER A 334 7.48 23.73 1.83
C SER A 334 7.67 24.40 3.16
N TRP A 335 6.57 24.63 3.88
CA TRP A 335 6.59 25.27 5.20
C TRP A 335 7.43 24.46 6.20
N GLY A 336 7.18 23.16 6.32
CA GLY A 336 7.91 22.30 7.24
C GLY A 336 9.43 22.24 6.95
N LEU A 337 9.83 22.33 5.68
CA LEU A 337 11.25 22.38 5.29
C LEU A 337 11.91 23.73 5.60
N LEU A 338 11.15 24.81 5.82
CA LEU A 338 11.68 26.15 6.14
C LEU A 338 11.85 26.38 7.64
N LEU A 339 11.20 25.59 8.50
CA LEU A 339 11.39 25.60 9.95
C LEU A 339 12.78 25.07 10.36
#